data_b5931a2ab37963ab40c969b95877ac9d
#
_entry.id   b5931a2ab37963ab40c969b95877ac9d
#
_cell.length_a   1.000
_cell.length_b   1.000
_cell.length_c   1.000
_cell.angle_alpha   90.00
_cell.angle_beta   90.00
_cell.angle_gamma   90.00
#
_symmetry.space_group_name_H-M   'P 1'
#
loop_
_entity.id
_entity.type
_entity.pdbx_description
1 polymer ?
#
loop_
_entity_poly.entity_id
_entity_poly.type
_entity_poly.pdbx_seq_one_letter_code
_entity_poly.pdbx_strand_id
1 'polypeptide(L)'
;TTRDIQPSVGFASRGSLLPGKVVEGLPVMALNVNNVDVNFFRVKPESLPAFISQWEYRNSLANWQSDKLLQMADLVYTGRFDLNPARNTREKLLLPLGDIKPLQQAGVYLAVMNQAGRYDYSNPATLFTLSDIGVSAHRYHNRLDIFTQSLENGAAQQGIEVSLLNEKGQTLTQATSDAQGHVQLENDKNAALLLARKDGQTTLLDLKLPALDLAEFNIAGAPGYSKQFFMFGPRDLYRPGSQEYG
;
A
#
# COMPACT_ATOMS: atom_id res chain seq x y z
N THR A 1 -8.73 -27.45 -30.75
CA THR A 1 -7.73 -26.41 -30.38
C THR A 1 -8.35 -25.50 -29.33
N THR A 2 -7.95 -25.69 -28.10
CA THR A 2 -8.34 -24.79 -26.98
C THR A 2 -7.83 -23.39 -27.30
N ARG A 3 -8.73 -22.41 -27.39
CA ARG A 3 -8.34 -21.01 -27.58
C ARG A 3 -7.53 -20.55 -26.36
N ASP A 4 -6.43 -19.83 -26.59
CA ASP A 4 -5.69 -19.23 -25.52
C ASP A 4 -6.58 -18.23 -24.75
N ILE A 5 -6.46 -18.24 -23.44
CA ILE A 5 -7.17 -17.29 -22.58
C ILE A 5 -6.60 -15.89 -22.86
N GLN A 6 -7.45 -14.88 -22.89
CA GLN A 6 -7.02 -13.51 -23.17
C GLN A 6 -5.96 -13.06 -22.17
N PRO A 7 -4.85 -12.45 -22.63
CA PRO A 7 -3.80 -11.94 -21.77
C PRO A 7 -4.34 -10.88 -20.82
N SER A 8 -3.92 -10.94 -19.57
CA SER A 8 -4.24 -9.93 -18.56
C SER A 8 -3.09 -9.76 -17.57
N VAL A 9 -2.88 -8.54 -17.11
CA VAL A 9 -1.88 -8.22 -16.10
C VAL A 9 -2.38 -7.07 -15.24
N GLY A 10 -1.99 -7.05 -13.98
CA GLY A 10 -2.31 -5.98 -13.04
C GLY A 10 -1.59 -6.16 -11.72
N PHE A 11 -1.65 -5.15 -10.87
CA PHE A 11 -1.10 -5.24 -9.52
C PHE A 11 -1.99 -6.12 -8.64
N ALA A 12 -1.35 -6.96 -7.81
CA ALA A 12 -2.06 -7.92 -6.95
C ALA A 12 -2.64 -7.27 -5.68
N SER A 13 -2.17 -6.07 -5.31
CA SER A 13 -2.61 -5.37 -4.10
C SER A 13 -2.91 -3.90 -4.38
N ARG A 14 -3.79 -3.33 -3.54
CA ARG A 14 -4.09 -1.90 -3.51
C ARG A 14 -3.39 -1.29 -2.31
N GLY A 15 -2.39 -0.44 -2.54
CA GLY A 15 -1.70 0.25 -1.45
C GLY A 15 -0.83 -0.66 -0.59
N SER A 16 0.30 -1.09 -1.12
CA SER A 16 1.27 -1.90 -0.37
C SER A 16 2.16 -1.01 0.49
N LEU A 17 2.38 -1.38 1.73
CA LEU A 17 3.47 -0.88 2.55
C LEU A 17 4.65 -1.85 2.38
N LEU A 18 5.75 -1.35 1.86
CA LEU A 18 6.98 -2.12 1.70
C LEU A 18 8.00 -1.61 2.72
N PRO A 19 8.69 -2.52 3.46
CA PRO A 19 9.78 -2.13 4.35
C PRO A 19 10.84 -1.32 3.60
N GLY A 20 11.51 -0.38 4.27
CA GLY A 20 12.47 0.53 3.66
C GLY A 20 13.64 -0.15 2.91
N LYS A 21 13.88 -1.43 3.19
CA LYS A 21 14.75 -2.31 2.41
C LYS A 21 13.88 -3.33 1.67
N VAL A 22 13.45 -2.99 0.46
CA VAL A 22 12.60 -3.87 -0.35
C VAL A 22 13.37 -5.08 -0.80
N VAL A 23 13.10 -6.23 -0.18
CA VAL A 23 13.76 -7.50 -0.51
C VAL A 23 12.99 -8.27 -1.59
N GLU A 24 11.67 -8.19 -1.60
CA GLU A 24 10.84 -9.10 -2.40
C GLU A 24 10.25 -8.46 -3.67
N GLY A 25 9.95 -7.17 -3.68
CA GLY A 25 9.39 -6.49 -4.84
C GLY A 25 7.87 -6.26 -4.76
N LEU A 26 7.31 -5.73 -5.85
CA LEU A 26 5.90 -5.35 -5.96
C LEU A 26 5.08 -6.50 -6.58
N PRO A 27 4.04 -7.01 -5.88
CA PRO A 27 3.29 -8.16 -6.36
C PRO A 27 2.36 -7.81 -7.54
N VAL A 28 2.38 -8.65 -8.57
CA VAL A 28 1.55 -8.55 -9.77
C VAL A 28 0.87 -9.87 -10.07
N MET A 29 -0.29 -9.82 -10.71
CA MET A 29 -0.99 -10.97 -11.27
C MET A 29 -0.84 -10.94 -12.78
N ALA A 30 -0.31 -11.99 -13.36
CA ALA A 30 -0.12 -12.10 -14.81
C ALA A 30 -0.78 -13.37 -15.37
N LEU A 31 -1.33 -13.26 -16.57
CA LEU A 31 -1.89 -14.36 -17.36
C LEU A 31 -1.52 -14.12 -18.82
N ASN A 32 -0.71 -15.00 -19.41
CA ASN A 32 -0.27 -14.92 -20.81
C ASN A 32 0.37 -13.57 -21.21
N VAL A 33 0.99 -12.86 -20.27
CA VAL A 33 1.74 -11.61 -20.49
C VAL A 33 3.19 -11.84 -20.09
N ASN A 34 4.11 -11.79 -21.07
CA ASN A 34 5.50 -12.13 -20.83
C ASN A 34 6.32 -10.98 -20.27
N ASN A 35 5.97 -9.74 -20.61
CA ASN A 35 6.68 -8.56 -20.11
C ASN A 35 5.73 -7.37 -19.99
N VAL A 36 6.12 -6.43 -19.13
CA VAL A 36 5.41 -5.17 -18.90
C VAL A 36 6.40 -4.02 -18.78
N ASP A 37 6.00 -2.85 -19.22
CA ASP A 37 6.70 -1.60 -18.96
C ASP A 37 6.03 -0.92 -17.75
N VAL A 38 6.82 -0.53 -16.75
CA VAL A 38 6.30 0.11 -15.53
C VAL A 38 6.99 1.45 -15.32
N ASN A 39 6.18 2.47 -15.14
CA ASN A 39 6.60 3.80 -14.75
C ASN A 39 6.38 3.98 -13.25
N PHE A 40 7.42 4.42 -12.54
CA PHE A 40 7.38 4.71 -11.12
C PHE A 40 7.48 6.21 -10.89
N PHE A 41 6.49 6.76 -10.21
CA PHE A 41 6.43 8.17 -9.85
C PHE A 41 6.53 8.28 -8.34
N ARG A 42 7.36 9.21 -7.85
CA ARG A 42 7.42 9.55 -6.43
C ARG A 42 6.49 10.72 -6.16
N VAL A 43 5.54 10.54 -5.28
CA VAL A 43 4.61 11.60 -4.89
C VAL A 43 5.36 12.65 -4.07
N LYS A 44 5.19 13.93 -4.42
CA LYS A 44 5.78 15.04 -3.69
C LYS A 44 5.17 15.11 -2.29
N PRO A 45 5.98 15.17 -1.21
CA PRO A 45 5.47 15.13 0.16
C PRO A 45 4.41 16.20 0.47
N GLU A 46 4.59 17.41 -0.07
CA GLU A 46 3.67 18.53 0.08
C GLU A 46 2.33 18.32 -0.65
N SER A 47 2.36 17.54 -1.72
CA SER A 47 1.17 17.26 -2.55
C SER A 47 0.41 16.01 -2.09
N LEU A 48 0.94 15.25 -1.15
CA LEU A 48 0.44 13.93 -0.78
C LEU A 48 -1.04 13.91 -0.38
N PRO A 49 -1.57 14.80 0.47
CA PRO A 49 -2.99 14.81 0.81
C PRO A 49 -3.90 15.03 -0.41
N ALA A 50 -3.53 15.97 -1.28
CA ALA A 50 -4.26 16.26 -2.51
C ALA A 50 -4.17 15.10 -3.51
N PHE A 51 -2.99 14.48 -3.62
CA PHE A 51 -2.78 13.32 -4.47
C PHE A 51 -3.67 12.16 -4.06
N ILE A 52 -3.71 11.80 -2.77
CA ILE A 52 -4.51 10.69 -2.26
C ILE A 52 -6.01 10.94 -2.46
N SER A 53 -6.46 12.17 -2.18
CA SER A 53 -7.85 12.56 -2.42
C SER A 53 -8.27 12.40 -3.89
N GLN A 54 -7.38 12.71 -4.83
CA GLN A 54 -7.67 12.56 -6.26
C GLN A 54 -7.46 11.14 -6.76
N TRP A 55 -6.53 10.40 -6.18
CA TRP A 55 -6.26 9.01 -6.52
C TRP A 55 -7.42 8.09 -6.15
N GLU A 56 -8.12 8.35 -5.03
CA GLU A 56 -9.27 7.56 -4.53
C GLU A 56 -8.99 6.04 -4.48
N TYR A 57 -7.75 5.62 -4.23
CA TYR A 57 -7.30 4.22 -4.19
C TYR A 57 -7.73 3.38 -5.40
N ARG A 58 -7.69 3.95 -6.55
CA ARG A 58 -8.00 3.25 -7.81
C ARG A 58 -6.93 2.19 -8.09
N ASN A 59 -7.30 1.19 -8.88
CA ASN A 59 -6.38 0.16 -9.36
C ASN A 59 -5.99 0.37 -10.83
N SER A 60 -6.40 1.47 -11.41
CA SER A 60 -6.07 1.86 -12.78
C SER A 60 -6.02 3.38 -12.93
N LEU A 61 -5.20 3.84 -13.85
CA LEU A 61 -5.07 5.25 -14.22
C LEU A 61 -5.53 5.43 -15.67
N ALA A 62 -6.58 6.22 -15.87
CA ALA A 62 -7.00 6.61 -17.21
C ALA A 62 -6.10 7.73 -17.75
N ASN A 63 -5.84 7.73 -19.05
CA ASN A 63 -4.91 8.70 -19.68
C ASN A 63 -5.27 10.16 -19.41
N TRP A 64 -6.56 10.50 -19.35
CA TRP A 64 -7.00 11.89 -19.09
C TRP A 64 -6.85 12.33 -17.62
N GLN A 65 -6.67 11.38 -16.68
CA GLN A 65 -6.45 11.66 -15.25
C GLN A 65 -4.96 11.84 -14.93
N SER A 66 -4.08 11.37 -15.82
CA SER A 66 -2.65 11.35 -15.59
C SER A 66 -2.07 12.74 -15.38
N ASP A 67 -2.46 13.73 -16.16
CA ASP A 67 -1.83 15.04 -16.15
C ASP A 67 -1.91 15.75 -14.78
N LYS A 68 -3.05 15.68 -14.11
CA LYS A 68 -3.21 16.28 -12.78
C LYS A 68 -2.43 15.55 -11.71
N LEU A 69 -2.46 14.21 -11.72
CA LEU A 69 -1.74 13.40 -10.76
C LEU A 69 -0.22 13.48 -10.97
N LEU A 70 0.22 13.51 -12.24
CA LEU A 70 1.64 13.59 -12.57
C LEU A 70 2.26 14.96 -12.25
N GLN A 71 1.48 16.04 -12.15
CA GLN A 71 1.98 17.31 -11.61
C GLN A 71 2.36 17.25 -10.12
N MET A 72 1.75 16.33 -9.37
CA MET A 72 1.97 16.11 -7.94
C MET A 72 3.02 15.03 -7.65
N ALA A 73 3.64 14.46 -8.69
CA ALA A 73 4.62 13.39 -8.57
C ALA A 73 5.72 13.55 -9.61
N ASP A 74 6.89 13.02 -9.32
CA ASP A 74 8.04 13.03 -10.21
C ASP A 74 8.31 11.62 -10.74
N LEU A 75 8.48 11.47 -12.06
CA LEU A 75 8.91 10.22 -12.67
C LEU A 75 10.35 9.91 -12.20
N VAL A 76 10.53 8.82 -11.47
CA VAL A 76 11.84 8.46 -10.91
C VAL A 76 12.47 7.26 -11.60
N TYR A 77 11.67 6.41 -12.23
CA TYR A 77 12.17 5.24 -12.94
C TYR A 77 11.16 4.72 -13.97
N THR A 78 11.66 4.25 -15.09
CA THR A 78 10.92 3.49 -16.10
C THR A 78 11.71 2.24 -16.44
N GLY A 79 11.05 1.09 -16.38
CA GLY A 79 11.72 -0.18 -16.68
C GLY A 79 10.79 -1.21 -17.29
N ARG A 80 11.40 -2.14 -18.04
CA ARG A 80 10.74 -3.34 -18.53
C ARG A 80 11.03 -4.49 -17.59
N PHE A 81 10.00 -5.26 -17.28
CA PHE A 81 10.06 -6.42 -16.40
C PHE A 81 9.56 -7.66 -17.12
N ASP A 82 10.34 -8.72 -17.06
CA ASP A 82 9.96 -10.02 -17.57
C ASP A 82 9.13 -10.76 -16.53
N LEU A 83 7.96 -11.26 -16.93
CA LEU A 83 7.02 -11.97 -16.06
C LEU A 83 6.97 -13.48 -16.36
N ASN A 84 6.88 -13.83 -17.65
CA ASN A 84 6.91 -15.20 -18.15
C ASN A 84 6.03 -16.21 -17.38
N PRO A 85 4.73 -15.91 -17.15
CA PRO A 85 3.83 -16.85 -16.49
C PRO A 85 3.64 -18.12 -17.35
N ALA A 86 3.32 -19.23 -16.72
CA ALA A 86 2.95 -20.44 -17.43
C ALA A 86 1.72 -20.21 -18.31
N ARG A 87 1.72 -20.81 -19.49
CA ARG A 87 0.65 -20.62 -20.50
C ARG A 87 -0.73 -20.95 -19.91
N ASN A 88 -1.67 -20.04 -20.10
CA ASN A 88 -3.05 -20.14 -19.61
C ASN A 88 -3.19 -20.31 -18.09
N THR A 89 -2.14 -19.93 -17.33
CA THR A 89 -2.14 -19.97 -15.88
C THR A 89 -2.03 -18.55 -15.33
N ARG A 90 -2.91 -18.21 -14.38
CA ARG A 90 -2.83 -16.94 -13.67
C ARG A 90 -1.86 -17.08 -12.51
N GLU A 91 -0.77 -16.34 -12.56
CA GLU A 91 0.29 -16.42 -11.56
C GLU A 91 0.48 -15.09 -10.81
N LYS A 92 0.78 -15.21 -9.52
CA LYS A 92 1.25 -14.09 -8.70
C LYS A 92 2.77 -14.06 -8.79
N LEU A 93 3.29 -12.99 -9.36
CA LEU A 93 4.72 -12.75 -9.58
C LEU A 93 5.17 -11.50 -8.82
N LEU A 94 6.47 -11.29 -8.69
CA LEU A 94 7.04 -10.12 -8.05
C LEU A 94 7.86 -9.31 -9.06
N LEU A 95 7.61 -8.01 -9.14
CA LEU A 95 8.50 -7.08 -9.85
C LEU A 95 9.68 -6.77 -8.92
N PRO A 96 10.92 -7.16 -9.27
CA PRO A 96 12.08 -6.92 -8.42
C PRO A 96 12.41 -5.43 -8.38
N LEU A 97 12.36 -4.83 -7.20
CA LEU A 97 12.67 -3.41 -6.99
C LEU A 97 14.01 -3.18 -6.30
N GLY A 98 14.64 -4.24 -5.75
CA GLY A 98 15.81 -4.16 -4.89
C GLY A 98 17.03 -3.49 -5.52
N ASP A 99 17.25 -3.63 -6.83
CA ASP A 99 18.38 -3.06 -7.56
C ASP A 99 18.10 -1.69 -8.17
N ILE A 100 16.88 -1.18 -8.02
CA ILE A 100 16.47 0.10 -8.59
C ILE A 100 16.74 1.22 -7.60
N LYS A 101 17.90 1.87 -7.72
CA LYS A 101 18.37 2.93 -6.81
C LYS A 101 17.32 4.02 -6.49
N PRO A 102 16.59 4.61 -7.46
CA PRO A 102 15.55 5.59 -7.15
C PRO A 102 14.42 5.06 -6.25
N LEU A 103 14.19 3.74 -6.23
CA LEU A 103 13.17 3.08 -5.40
C LEU A 103 13.73 2.54 -4.08
N GLN A 104 14.94 2.96 -3.66
CA GLN A 104 15.51 2.66 -2.34
C GLN A 104 15.27 3.78 -1.32
N GLN A 105 14.70 4.89 -1.74
CA GLN A 105 14.40 6.02 -0.85
C GLN A 105 13.01 5.88 -0.26
N ALA A 106 12.89 6.18 1.03
CA ALA A 106 11.59 6.26 1.68
C ALA A 106 10.66 7.27 0.99
N GLY A 107 9.40 6.93 0.85
CA GLY A 107 8.41 7.79 0.22
C GLY A 107 7.18 7.04 -0.24
N VAL A 108 6.25 7.79 -0.83
CA VAL A 108 5.03 7.27 -1.45
C VAL A 108 5.20 7.27 -2.96
N TYR A 109 4.92 6.16 -3.58
CA TYR A 109 5.14 5.93 -5.00
C TYR A 109 3.85 5.46 -5.69
N LEU A 110 3.65 5.94 -6.92
CA LEU A 110 2.67 5.41 -7.85
C LEU A 110 3.40 4.57 -8.90
N ALA A 111 3.02 3.31 -9.05
CA ALA A 111 3.44 2.47 -10.16
C ALA A 111 2.31 2.41 -11.21
N VAL A 112 2.65 2.67 -12.47
CA VAL A 112 1.72 2.59 -13.61
C VAL A 112 2.29 1.60 -14.60
N MET A 113 1.52 0.57 -14.92
CA MET A 113 1.93 -0.55 -15.75
C MET A 113 1.31 -0.45 -17.14
N ASN A 114 2.12 -0.69 -18.16
CA ASN A 114 1.68 -0.80 -19.54
C ASN A 114 2.08 -2.18 -20.10
N GLN A 115 1.18 -2.83 -20.79
CA GLN A 115 1.55 -4.01 -21.57
C GLN A 115 2.36 -3.56 -22.80
N ALA A 116 3.55 -4.10 -22.98
CA ALA A 116 4.43 -3.75 -24.07
C ALA A 116 3.74 -3.94 -25.44
N GLY A 117 3.80 -2.91 -26.28
CA GLY A 117 3.21 -2.93 -27.64
C GLY A 117 1.68 -2.80 -27.70
N ARG A 118 1.01 -2.51 -26.58
CA ARG A 118 -0.43 -2.28 -26.53
C ARG A 118 -0.75 -0.90 -25.99
N TYR A 119 -1.67 -0.22 -26.67
CA TYR A 119 -2.22 1.05 -26.20
C TYR A 119 -3.57 0.77 -25.53
N ASP A 120 -3.66 1.03 -24.25
CA ASP A 120 -4.88 0.91 -23.46
C ASP A 120 -5.34 2.29 -22.96
N TYR A 121 -6.66 2.53 -22.94
CA TYR A 121 -7.22 3.79 -22.41
C TYR A 121 -7.02 3.95 -20.90
N SER A 122 -6.80 2.84 -20.20
CA SER A 122 -6.60 2.79 -18.76
C SER A 122 -5.52 1.76 -18.45
N ASN A 123 -4.52 2.17 -17.69
CA ASN A 123 -3.38 1.35 -17.33
C ASN A 123 -3.52 0.88 -15.88
N PRO A 124 -3.21 -0.40 -15.56
CA PRO A 124 -3.12 -0.84 -14.19
C PRO A 124 -2.17 0.05 -13.39
N ALA A 125 -2.60 0.48 -12.21
CA ALA A 125 -1.79 1.33 -11.37
C ALA A 125 -2.02 1.00 -9.90
N THR A 126 -0.99 1.21 -9.07
CA THR A 126 -1.07 1.03 -7.63
C THR A 126 -0.21 2.05 -6.91
N LEU A 127 -0.71 2.47 -5.74
CA LEU A 127 0.06 3.26 -4.79
C LEU A 127 0.80 2.30 -3.85
N PHE A 128 2.07 2.56 -3.56
CA PHE A 128 2.81 1.84 -2.55
C PHE A 128 3.73 2.78 -1.76
N THR A 129 4.09 2.37 -0.57
CA THR A 129 4.89 3.17 0.34
C THR A 129 6.16 2.42 0.71
N LEU A 130 7.30 3.08 0.64
CA LEU A 130 8.57 2.62 1.20
C LEU A 130 8.82 3.38 2.50
N SER A 131 8.76 2.68 3.64
CA SER A 131 8.91 3.29 4.96
C SER A 131 9.31 2.25 5.98
N ASP A 132 10.06 2.66 7.00
CA ASP A 132 10.29 1.86 8.21
C ASP A 132 9.19 2.07 9.27
N ILE A 133 8.25 3.00 9.04
CA ILE A 133 7.17 3.26 9.99
C ILE A 133 6.06 2.23 9.80
N GLY A 134 5.99 1.24 10.66
CA GLY A 134 4.86 0.34 10.80
C GLY A 134 3.75 1.01 11.63
N VAL A 135 2.51 0.87 11.19
CA VAL A 135 1.33 1.45 11.86
C VAL A 135 0.29 0.37 12.07
N SER A 136 -0.22 0.26 13.29
CA SER A 136 -1.43 -0.49 13.59
C SER A 136 -2.45 0.42 14.26
N ALA A 137 -3.72 0.27 13.89
CA ALA A 137 -4.80 1.08 14.43
C ALA A 137 -5.93 0.20 14.97
N HIS A 138 -6.37 0.49 16.18
CA HIS A 138 -7.46 -0.19 16.87
C HIS A 138 -8.61 0.80 17.02
N ARG A 139 -9.70 0.54 16.31
CA ARG A 139 -10.88 1.42 16.34
C ARG A 139 -11.85 0.98 17.43
N TYR A 140 -12.18 1.92 18.29
CA TYR A 140 -13.22 1.81 19.29
C TYR A 140 -14.38 2.76 18.94
N HIS A 141 -15.45 2.72 19.71
CA HIS A 141 -16.63 3.56 19.46
C HIS A 141 -16.31 5.06 19.40
N ASN A 142 -15.54 5.55 20.35
CA ASN A 142 -15.22 6.99 20.54
C ASN A 142 -13.74 7.34 20.34
N ARG A 143 -12.87 6.35 20.13
CA ARG A 143 -11.42 6.58 20.01
C ARG A 143 -10.77 5.67 19.01
N LEU A 144 -9.61 6.08 18.55
CA LEU A 144 -8.69 5.32 17.72
C LEU A 144 -7.34 5.24 18.47
N ASP A 145 -6.93 4.04 18.86
CA ASP A 145 -5.61 3.79 19.43
C ASP A 145 -4.68 3.34 18.30
N ILE A 146 -3.58 4.04 18.14
CA ILE A 146 -2.62 3.85 17.06
C ILE A 146 -1.26 3.52 17.67
N PHE A 147 -0.59 2.52 17.12
CA PHE A 147 0.75 2.12 17.54
C PHE A 147 1.69 2.23 16.36
N THR A 148 2.82 2.85 16.59
CA THR A 148 3.89 3.05 15.61
C THR A 148 5.14 2.30 16.03
N GLN A 149 5.69 1.54 15.10
CA GLN A 149 6.87 0.69 15.33
C GLN A 149 7.77 0.67 14.10
N SER A 150 9.03 0.35 14.28
CA SER A 150 9.94 0.07 13.18
C SER A 150 9.57 -1.25 12.52
N LEU A 151 9.46 -1.28 11.20
CA LEU A 151 9.28 -2.51 10.44
C LEU A 151 10.57 -3.34 10.37
N GLU A 152 11.73 -2.71 10.57
CA GLU A 152 13.03 -3.39 10.52
C GLU A 152 13.29 -4.23 11.78
N ASN A 153 12.92 -3.72 12.97
CA ASN A 153 13.29 -4.34 14.24
C ASN A 153 12.14 -4.48 15.24
N GLY A 154 10.94 -4.00 14.91
CA GLY A 154 9.76 -4.07 15.78
C GLY A 154 9.76 -3.10 16.96
N ALA A 155 10.78 -2.25 17.11
CA ALA A 155 10.85 -1.30 18.22
C ALA A 155 9.79 -0.20 18.09
N ALA A 156 9.20 0.19 19.22
CA ALA A 156 8.29 1.33 19.29
C ALA A 156 8.98 2.60 18.79
N GLN A 157 8.29 3.39 17.98
CA GLN A 157 8.82 4.64 17.44
C GLN A 157 8.13 5.85 18.06
N GLN A 158 8.90 6.62 18.82
CA GLN A 158 8.47 7.89 19.38
C GLN A 158 8.60 9.03 18.36
N GLY A 159 7.73 10.03 18.48
CA GLY A 159 7.84 11.28 17.71
C GLY A 159 7.31 11.12 16.28
N ILE A 160 6.51 10.11 16.00
CA ILE A 160 5.79 9.97 14.74
C ILE A 160 4.59 10.92 14.77
N GLU A 161 4.50 11.85 13.83
CA GLU A 161 3.31 12.65 13.61
C GLU A 161 2.24 11.78 12.93
N VAL A 162 1.11 11.62 13.59
CA VAL A 162 -0.04 10.87 13.10
C VAL A 162 -1.20 11.81 12.86
N SER A 163 -1.72 11.82 11.63
CA SER A 163 -2.84 12.65 11.20
C SER A 163 -3.98 11.80 10.67
N LEU A 164 -5.22 12.13 11.05
CA LEU A 164 -6.41 11.59 10.41
C LEU A 164 -6.90 12.56 9.34
N LEU A 165 -7.16 12.05 8.14
CA LEU A 165 -7.64 12.83 7.01
C LEU A 165 -9.01 12.32 6.56
N ASN A 166 -9.85 13.25 6.09
CA ASN A 166 -11.09 12.90 5.41
C ASN A 166 -10.84 12.51 3.95
N GLU A 167 -11.90 12.12 3.22
CA GLU A 167 -11.82 11.76 1.79
C GLU A 167 -11.27 12.87 0.89
N LYS A 168 -11.38 14.13 1.32
CA LYS A 168 -10.87 15.28 0.58
C LYS A 168 -9.41 15.59 0.90
N GLY A 169 -8.74 14.76 1.71
CA GLY A 169 -7.36 14.97 2.14
C GLY A 169 -7.18 16.07 3.18
N GLN A 170 -8.27 16.56 3.81
CA GLN A 170 -8.19 17.55 4.87
C GLN A 170 -7.92 16.88 6.20
N THR A 171 -7.00 17.42 6.97
CA THR A 171 -6.66 16.93 8.32
C THR A 171 -7.81 17.22 9.28
N LEU A 172 -8.33 16.18 9.93
CA LEU A 172 -9.37 16.25 10.95
C LEU A 172 -8.76 16.44 12.34
N THR A 173 -7.74 15.65 12.65
CA THR A 173 -7.00 15.71 13.91
C THR A 173 -5.60 15.15 13.72
N GLN A 174 -4.68 15.53 14.61
CA GLN A 174 -3.31 15.03 14.63
C GLN A 174 -2.75 14.96 16.03
N ALA A 175 -1.83 14.03 16.25
CA ALA A 175 -1.04 13.92 17.48
C ALA A 175 0.29 13.23 17.17
N THR A 176 1.19 13.24 18.16
CA THR A 176 2.53 12.66 18.05
C THR A 176 2.65 11.45 18.97
N SER A 177 3.30 10.38 18.48
CA SER A 177 3.49 9.16 19.27
C SER A 177 4.40 9.38 20.47
N ASP A 178 4.03 8.76 21.60
CA ASP A 178 4.78 8.75 22.85
C ASP A 178 5.99 7.80 22.80
N ALA A 179 6.66 7.62 23.92
CA ALA A 179 7.84 6.74 24.06
C ALA A 179 7.53 5.26 23.79
N GLN A 180 6.27 4.86 23.93
CA GLN A 180 5.77 3.51 23.63
C GLN A 180 5.26 3.39 22.19
N GLY A 181 5.42 4.45 21.38
CA GLY A 181 4.89 4.48 20.01
C GLY A 181 3.37 4.62 19.94
N HIS A 182 2.70 4.96 21.05
CA HIS A 182 1.25 5.03 21.13
C HIS A 182 0.73 6.44 20.83
N VAL A 183 -0.38 6.51 20.10
CA VAL A 183 -1.17 7.71 19.83
C VAL A 183 -2.62 7.40 20.07
N GLN A 184 -3.32 8.25 20.80
CA GLN A 184 -4.77 8.18 20.93
C GLN A 184 -5.40 9.38 20.24
N LEU A 185 -6.33 9.12 19.32
CA LEU A 185 -7.12 10.15 18.63
C LEU A 185 -8.62 9.88 18.81
N GLU A 186 -9.43 10.92 18.65
CA GLU A 186 -10.88 10.74 18.56
C GLU A 186 -11.24 9.97 17.27
N ASN A 187 -12.20 9.05 17.39
CA ASN A 187 -12.71 8.31 16.23
C ASN A 187 -13.71 9.18 15.48
N ASP A 188 -13.22 9.97 14.51
CA ASP A 188 -14.06 10.76 13.63
C ASP A 188 -14.68 9.86 12.54
N LYS A 189 -15.99 9.95 12.37
CA LYS A 189 -16.74 9.19 11.35
C LYS A 189 -16.36 9.54 9.91
N ASN A 190 -15.81 10.73 9.71
CA ASN A 190 -15.35 11.22 8.42
C ASN A 190 -13.90 10.82 8.14
N ALA A 191 -13.21 10.20 9.10
CA ALA A 191 -11.83 9.74 8.91
C ALA A 191 -11.79 8.63 7.84
N ALA A 192 -11.05 8.89 6.78
CA ALA A 192 -10.87 7.99 5.66
C ALA A 192 -9.45 7.43 5.61
N LEU A 193 -8.46 8.22 6.03
CA LEU A 193 -7.05 7.91 5.90
C LEU A 193 -6.30 8.29 7.18
N LEU A 194 -5.37 7.44 7.59
CA LEU A 194 -4.36 7.75 8.59
C LEU A 194 -3.02 7.95 7.87
N LEU A 195 -2.33 9.01 8.24
CA LEU A 195 -1.02 9.38 7.72
C LEU A 195 -0.04 9.47 8.89
N ALA A 196 1.05 8.69 8.84
CA ALA A 196 2.12 8.70 9.82
C ALA A 196 3.42 9.21 9.18
N ARG A 197 4.05 10.21 9.78
CA ARG A 197 5.24 10.88 9.23
C ARG A 197 6.33 11.08 10.26
N LYS A 198 7.58 10.89 9.83
CA LYS A 198 8.78 11.30 10.56
C LYS A 198 9.99 11.27 9.65
N ASP A 199 10.85 12.27 9.72
CA ASP A 199 12.18 12.31 9.06
C ASP A 199 12.12 11.94 7.56
N GLY A 200 11.14 12.49 6.84
CA GLY A 200 10.94 12.23 5.41
C GLY A 200 10.31 10.88 5.07
N GLN A 201 10.03 10.05 6.06
CA GLN A 201 9.28 8.82 5.92
C GLN A 201 7.78 9.08 6.06
N THR A 202 6.99 8.34 5.31
CA THR A 202 5.53 8.43 5.34
C THR A 202 4.91 7.06 5.22
N THR A 203 3.92 6.77 6.05
CA THR A 203 3.09 5.57 5.97
C THR A 203 1.64 5.97 5.90
N LEU A 204 0.90 5.29 5.05
CA LEU A 204 -0.52 5.49 4.80
C LEU A 204 -1.30 4.26 5.25
N LEU A 205 -2.43 4.49 5.92
CA LEU A 205 -3.38 3.43 6.28
C LEU A 205 -4.78 3.87 5.86
N ASP A 206 -5.40 3.14 4.94
CA ASP A 206 -6.80 3.33 4.57
C ASP A 206 -7.69 2.80 5.68
N LEU A 207 -8.48 3.70 6.30
CA LEU A 207 -9.38 3.35 7.38
C LEU A 207 -10.74 2.85 6.91
N LYS A 208 -11.01 2.88 5.60
CA LYS A 208 -12.24 2.39 4.98
C LYS A 208 -12.14 0.96 4.49
N LEU A 209 -10.93 0.51 4.18
CA LEU A 209 -10.72 -0.89 3.84
C LEU A 209 -11.04 -1.73 5.08
N PRO A 210 -11.85 -2.79 4.93
CA PRO A 210 -12.06 -3.72 6.03
C PRO A 210 -10.68 -4.27 6.45
N ALA A 211 -10.42 -4.19 7.74
CA ALA A 211 -9.24 -4.80 8.33
C ALA A 211 -9.25 -6.28 8.01
N LEU A 212 -8.29 -6.75 7.25
CA LEU A 212 -8.21 -8.11 6.71
C LEU A 212 -9.59 -8.67 6.35
N ASP A 213 -9.84 -8.92 5.09
CA ASP A 213 -11.00 -9.74 4.71
C ASP A 213 -10.73 -11.18 5.19
N LEU A 214 -11.09 -11.44 6.45
CA LEU A 214 -11.02 -12.79 7.03
C LEU A 214 -12.01 -13.76 6.36
N ALA A 215 -12.86 -13.27 5.45
CA ALA A 215 -13.77 -14.10 4.67
C ALA A 215 -13.03 -15.12 3.78
N GLU A 216 -11.80 -14.84 3.39
CA GLU A 216 -10.95 -15.81 2.70
C GLU A 216 -10.54 -17.00 3.57
N PHE A 217 -10.66 -16.91 4.90
CA PHE A 217 -10.25 -17.95 5.84
C PHE A 217 -11.39 -18.70 6.52
N ASN A 218 -12.65 -18.44 6.15
CA ASN A 218 -13.84 -19.15 6.66
C ASN A 218 -13.85 -19.36 8.19
N ILE A 219 -13.45 -18.35 8.97
CA ILE A 219 -13.51 -18.37 10.42
C ILE A 219 -14.86 -17.81 10.85
N ALA A 220 -15.84 -18.68 10.98
CA ALA A 220 -17.12 -18.37 11.61
C ALA A 220 -16.89 -18.11 13.11
N GLY A 221 -16.86 -16.85 13.51
CA GLY A 221 -16.82 -16.41 14.91
C GLY A 221 -17.94 -15.42 15.19
N ALA A 222 -18.63 -15.63 16.32
CA ALA A 222 -19.86 -14.99 16.75
C ALA A 222 -19.87 -13.45 16.69
N PRO A 223 -21.04 -12.81 16.46
CA PRO A 223 -21.18 -11.35 16.39
C PRO A 223 -21.15 -10.75 17.79
N GLY A 224 -20.16 -9.92 18.06
CA GLY A 224 -20.11 -9.17 19.31
C GLY A 224 -18.77 -8.47 19.49
N TYR A 225 -18.77 -7.15 19.24
CA TYR A 225 -17.63 -6.22 19.36
C TYR A 225 -16.59 -6.31 18.25
N SER A 226 -16.80 -5.54 17.20
CA SER A 226 -15.83 -5.37 16.12
C SER A 226 -14.60 -4.59 16.59
N LYS A 227 -13.58 -5.30 17.05
CA LYS A 227 -12.23 -4.78 17.10
C LYS A 227 -11.67 -4.95 15.70
N GLN A 228 -11.53 -3.86 14.96
CA GLN A 228 -10.86 -3.88 13.67
C GLN A 228 -9.36 -3.72 13.89
N PHE A 229 -8.58 -4.74 13.50
CA PHE A 229 -7.13 -4.71 13.55
C PHE A 229 -6.61 -4.45 12.14
N PHE A 230 -5.79 -3.41 12.00
CA PHE A 230 -5.02 -3.16 10.78
C PHE A 230 -3.57 -3.50 11.08
N MET A 231 -3.12 -4.68 10.66
CA MET A 231 -1.73 -5.11 10.82
C MET A 231 -1.07 -5.17 9.44
N PHE A 232 0.01 -4.42 9.27
CA PHE A 232 0.88 -4.53 8.12
C PHE A 232 2.22 -5.11 8.60
N GLY A 233 2.47 -6.36 8.25
CA GLY A 233 3.72 -7.05 8.49
C GLY A 233 4.39 -7.41 7.17
N PRO A 234 5.68 -7.76 7.19
CA PRO A 234 6.43 -8.17 6.00
C PRO A 234 5.97 -9.52 5.43
N ARG A 235 4.96 -10.17 6.02
CA ARG A 235 4.35 -11.42 5.54
C ARG A 235 2.83 -11.34 5.62
N ASP A 236 2.17 -11.70 4.53
CA ASP A 236 0.70 -11.76 4.43
C ASP A 236 0.05 -12.88 5.26
N LEU A 237 0.84 -13.76 5.91
CA LEU A 237 0.35 -14.91 6.66
C LEU A 237 1.23 -15.21 7.88
N TYR A 238 0.67 -15.02 9.07
CA TYR A 238 1.15 -15.66 10.28
C TYR A 238 0.29 -16.93 10.53
N ARG A 239 0.93 -18.12 10.61
CA ARG A 239 0.24 -19.32 11.05
C ARG A 239 -0.07 -19.18 12.53
N PRO A 240 -1.32 -19.42 13.00
CA PRO A 240 -1.60 -19.57 14.41
C PRO A 240 -0.86 -20.80 14.92
N GLY A 241 0.01 -20.63 15.93
CA GLY A 241 0.63 -21.75 16.63
C GLY A 241 2.14 -21.95 16.52
N SER A 242 2.92 -21.02 15.95
CA SER A 242 4.38 -21.04 16.15
C SER A 242 4.71 -20.47 17.52
N GLN A 243 4.68 -21.32 18.56
CA GLN A 243 5.38 -21.05 19.80
C GLN A 243 6.87 -21.21 19.52
N GLU A 244 7.63 -20.14 19.67
CA GLU A 244 9.07 -20.26 19.82
C GLU A 244 9.37 -20.83 21.21
N TYR A 245 9.94 -22.03 21.22
CA TYR A 245 10.62 -22.57 22.36
C TYR A 245 12.08 -22.06 22.31
N GLY A 246 12.52 -21.45 23.41
CA GLY A 246 13.92 -21.11 23.62
C GLY A 246 14.09 -19.99 24.60
#